data_6baa43070abb6c1b6bd07ae86a3dfeab
#
_entry.id   6baa43070abb6c1b6bd07ae86a3dfeab
#
_cell.length_a   1.000
_cell.length_b   1.000
_cell.length_c   1.000
_cell.angle_alpha   90.00
_cell.angle_beta   90.00
_cell.angle_gamma   90.00
#
_symmetry.space_group_name_H-M   'P 1'
#
loop_
_entity.id
_entity.type
_entity.pdbx_description
1 polymer ?
#
loop_
_entity_poly.entity_id
_entity_poly.type
_entity_poly.pdbx_seq_one_letter_code
_entity_poly.pdbx_strand_id
1 'polypeptide(L)'
;SHALIDEFRNEATGDERRDAIEKEYDQLTRTTMEQNRTNLFGALLLAQQLGYELSGQELLDEIALFPEEMQQSSVLKALKESAGQKIKTDVGQPYTDVAQPDAKGQEVSLKSVVETPGNKYVLLDFWASWCGPCMGEVPHLKKTYDEFHKKGFEIYGVSFDKDREK
;
A
#
# COMPACT_ATOMS: atom_id res chain seq x y z
N SER A 1 -10.42 -20.77 -0.02
CA SER A 1 -11.54 -21.68 0.31
C SER A 1 -12.50 -20.97 1.26
N HIS A 2 -13.82 -21.15 1.10
CA HIS A 2 -14.82 -20.54 2.00
C HIS A 2 -14.55 -20.91 3.46
N ALA A 3 -14.13 -22.14 3.74
CA ALA A 3 -13.83 -22.60 5.08
C ALA A 3 -12.74 -21.77 5.80
N LEU A 4 -11.69 -21.37 5.11
CA LEU A 4 -10.63 -20.52 5.69
C LEU A 4 -11.14 -19.11 6.01
N ILE A 5 -12.00 -18.55 5.14
CA ILE A 5 -12.59 -17.23 5.36
C ILE A 5 -13.55 -17.26 6.55
N ASP A 6 -14.38 -18.30 6.66
CA ASP A 6 -15.32 -18.46 7.76
C ASP A 6 -14.56 -18.63 9.09
N GLU A 7 -13.49 -19.42 9.10
CA GLU A 7 -12.63 -19.59 10.28
C GLU A 7 -11.93 -18.27 10.68
N PHE A 8 -11.40 -17.52 9.71
CA PHE A 8 -10.75 -16.22 9.97
C PHE A 8 -11.72 -15.20 10.59
N ARG A 9 -12.97 -15.18 10.14
CA ARG A 9 -14.02 -14.26 10.63
C ARG A 9 -14.57 -14.66 11.99
N ASN A 10 -14.30 -15.86 12.47
CA ASN A 10 -14.78 -16.31 13.76
C ASN A 10 -14.04 -15.56 14.89
N GLU A 11 -14.79 -14.89 15.77
CA GLU A 11 -14.27 -14.13 16.91
C GLU A 11 -13.47 -15.01 17.90
N ALA A 12 -13.77 -16.32 17.95
CA ALA A 12 -13.06 -17.29 18.78
C ALA A 12 -11.68 -17.69 18.22
N THR A 13 -11.36 -17.33 16.96
CA THR A 13 -10.07 -17.65 16.35
C THR A 13 -8.98 -16.74 16.92
N GLY A 14 -7.97 -17.32 17.54
CA GLY A 14 -6.82 -16.60 18.11
C GLY A 14 -5.91 -16.02 17.03
N ASP A 15 -5.09 -15.02 17.39
CA ASP A 15 -4.24 -14.27 16.47
C ASP A 15 -3.24 -15.18 15.73
N GLU A 16 -2.56 -16.11 16.42
CA GLU A 16 -1.64 -17.07 15.78
C GLU A 16 -2.33 -17.91 14.69
N ARG A 17 -3.60 -18.28 14.91
CA ARG A 17 -4.35 -19.04 13.90
C ARG A 17 -4.79 -18.15 12.74
N ARG A 18 -5.12 -16.87 12.99
CA ARG A 18 -5.41 -15.90 11.93
C ARG A 18 -4.21 -15.69 11.02
N ASP A 19 -3.03 -15.48 11.61
CA ASP A 19 -1.78 -15.35 10.84
C ASP A 19 -1.48 -16.61 10.01
N ALA A 20 -1.76 -17.79 10.54
CA ALA A 20 -1.60 -19.05 9.81
C ALA A 20 -2.59 -19.15 8.64
N ILE A 21 -3.86 -18.72 8.84
CA ILE A 21 -4.89 -18.71 7.80
C ILE A 21 -4.52 -17.72 6.68
N GLU A 22 -4.00 -16.54 7.01
CA GLU A 22 -3.53 -15.56 6.02
C GLU A 22 -2.43 -16.16 5.13
N LYS A 23 -1.40 -16.77 5.73
CA LYS A 23 -0.34 -17.44 4.99
C LYS A 23 -0.84 -18.58 4.11
N GLU A 24 -1.78 -19.36 4.60
CA GLU A 24 -2.41 -20.46 3.86
C GLU A 24 -3.23 -19.92 2.68
N TYR A 25 -3.95 -18.81 2.87
CA TYR A 25 -4.70 -18.12 1.83
C TYR A 25 -3.79 -17.55 0.76
N ASP A 26 -2.72 -16.88 1.15
CA ASP A 26 -1.73 -16.32 0.22
C ASP A 26 -1.05 -17.42 -0.61
N GLN A 27 -0.63 -18.51 0.03
CA GLN A 27 -0.06 -19.64 -0.67
C GLN A 27 -1.04 -20.27 -1.67
N LEU A 28 -2.30 -20.42 -1.29
CA LEU A 28 -3.35 -20.92 -2.16
C LEU A 28 -3.56 -19.98 -3.36
N THR A 29 -3.60 -18.68 -3.11
CA THR A 29 -3.78 -17.64 -4.14
C THR A 29 -2.63 -17.65 -5.13
N ARG A 30 -1.37 -17.70 -4.65
CA ARG A 30 -0.17 -17.79 -5.48
C ARG A 30 -0.18 -19.05 -6.33
N THR A 31 -0.40 -20.20 -5.72
CA THR A 31 -0.44 -21.49 -6.44
C THR A 31 -1.55 -21.49 -7.50
N THR A 32 -2.74 -20.96 -7.16
CA THR A 32 -3.85 -20.87 -8.10
C THR A 32 -3.53 -19.93 -9.26
N MET A 33 -2.92 -18.78 -9.00
CA MET A 33 -2.47 -17.85 -10.03
C MET A 33 -1.46 -18.51 -10.99
N GLU A 34 -0.45 -19.18 -10.44
CA GLU A 34 0.58 -19.88 -11.20
C GLU A 34 0.01 -20.95 -12.14
N GLN A 35 -0.95 -21.75 -11.66
CA GLN A 35 -1.64 -22.75 -12.46
C GLN A 35 -2.54 -22.17 -13.57
N ASN A 36 -2.88 -20.87 -13.46
CA ASN A 36 -3.79 -20.18 -14.37
C ASN A 36 -3.12 -19.07 -15.20
N ARG A 37 -1.79 -19.07 -15.33
CA ARG A 37 -1.07 -18.06 -16.14
C ARG A 37 -1.47 -18.02 -17.62
N THR A 38 -2.10 -19.07 -18.12
CA THR A 38 -2.56 -19.15 -19.51
C THR A 38 -3.95 -18.57 -19.75
N ASN A 39 -4.60 -18.02 -18.73
CA ASN A 39 -5.95 -17.49 -18.85
C ASN A 39 -6.16 -16.20 -18.00
N LEU A 40 -7.30 -15.52 -18.23
CA LEU A 40 -7.60 -14.26 -17.60
C LEU A 40 -7.75 -14.36 -16.06
N PHE A 41 -8.14 -15.52 -15.54
CA PHE A 41 -8.31 -15.72 -14.11
C PHE A 41 -6.99 -15.55 -13.35
N GLY A 42 -5.89 -16.13 -13.86
CA GLY A 42 -4.56 -15.93 -13.28
C GLY A 42 -4.13 -14.46 -13.31
N ALA A 43 -4.38 -13.75 -14.42
CA ALA A 43 -4.10 -12.31 -14.52
C ALA A 43 -4.89 -11.47 -13.50
N LEU A 44 -6.16 -11.81 -13.27
CA LEU A 44 -7.00 -11.15 -12.28
C LEU A 44 -6.55 -11.44 -10.85
N LEU A 45 -6.13 -12.67 -10.54
CA LEU A 45 -5.57 -13.00 -9.22
C LEU A 45 -4.30 -12.20 -8.94
N LEU A 46 -3.40 -12.08 -9.91
CA LEU A 46 -2.21 -11.24 -9.77
C LEU A 46 -2.61 -9.78 -9.53
N ALA A 47 -3.51 -9.22 -10.32
CA ALA A 47 -3.86 -7.81 -10.25
C ALA A 47 -4.64 -7.43 -8.98
N GLN A 48 -5.54 -8.31 -8.49
CA GLN A 48 -6.50 -7.97 -7.44
C GLN A 48 -6.13 -8.51 -6.05
N GLN A 49 -5.30 -9.56 -5.99
CA GLN A 49 -4.97 -10.21 -4.73
C GLN A 49 -3.49 -10.05 -4.37
N LEU A 50 -2.58 -10.26 -5.31
CA LEU A 50 -1.14 -10.28 -5.03
C LEU A 50 -0.44 -8.93 -5.32
N GLY A 51 -1.00 -8.11 -6.20
CA GLY A 51 -0.35 -6.91 -6.70
C GLY A 51 -0.11 -5.81 -5.66
N TYR A 52 -0.83 -5.85 -4.53
CA TYR A 52 -0.65 -4.88 -3.44
C TYR A 52 0.65 -5.10 -2.66
N GLU A 53 1.05 -6.36 -2.47
CA GLU A 53 2.20 -6.73 -1.65
C GLU A 53 3.52 -6.63 -2.41
N LEU A 54 3.47 -6.84 -3.73
CA LEU A 54 4.65 -6.87 -4.58
C LEU A 54 5.18 -5.45 -4.85
N SER A 55 6.50 -5.27 -4.84
CA SER A 55 7.16 -4.09 -5.39
C SER A 55 6.88 -3.93 -6.88
N GLY A 56 7.18 -2.76 -7.43
CA GLY A 56 6.99 -2.54 -8.86
C GLY A 56 7.83 -3.50 -9.72
N GLN A 57 9.06 -3.82 -9.29
CA GLN A 57 9.93 -4.76 -10.00
C GLN A 57 9.41 -6.19 -9.90
N GLU A 58 9.02 -6.66 -8.71
CA GLU A 58 8.44 -7.99 -8.54
C GLU A 58 7.17 -8.18 -9.37
N LEU A 59 6.33 -7.14 -9.49
CA LEU A 59 5.17 -7.16 -10.39
C LEU A 59 5.56 -7.35 -11.85
N LEU A 60 6.59 -6.65 -12.33
CA LEU A 60 7.08 -6.84 -13.70
C LEU A 60 7.63 -8.24 -13.92
N ASP A 61 8.36 -8.78 -12.95
CA ASP A 61 8.92 -10.11 -13.00
C ASP A 61 7.80 -11.17 -13.03
N GLU A 62 6.75 -11.02 -12.21
CA GLU A 62 5.58 -11.90 -12.25
C GLU A 62 4.80 -11.80 -13.58
N ILE A 63 4.61 -10.58 -14.12
CA ILE A 63 3.96 -10.41 -15.44
C ILE A 63 4.75 -11.10 -16.54
N ALA A 64 6.08 -11.06 -16.49
CA ALA A 64 6.95 -11.70 -17.49
C ALA A 64 6.81 -13.21 -17.52
N LEU A 65 6.35 -13.86 -16.44
CA LEU A 65 6.08 -15.29 -16.39
C LEU A 65 4.79 -15.73 -17.09
N PHE A 66 3.92 -14.78 -17.46
CA PHE A 66 2.73 -15.08 -18.28
C PHE A 66 3.11 -15.27 -19.75
N PRO A 67 2.40 -16.14 -20.50
CA PRO A 67 2.60 -16.24 -21.95
C PRO A 67 2.45 -14.88 -22.64
N GLU A 68 3.19 -14.66 -23.72
CA GLU A 68 3.22 -13.38 -24.44
C GLU A 68 1.82 -12.91 -24.86
N GLU A 69 0.95 -13.82 -25.30
CA GLU A 69 -0.43 -13.53 -25.63
C GLU A 69 -1.20 -12.95 -24.43
N MET A 70 -0.99 -13.52 -23.25
CA MET A 70 -1.63 -13.06 -22.02
C MET A 70 -1.11 -11.68 -21.57
N GLN A 71 0.19 -11.41 -21.77
CA GLN A 71 0.77 -10.10 -21.46
C GLN A 71 0.15 -8.97 -22.30
N GLN A 72 -0.46 -9.29 -23.46
CA GLN A 72 -1.21 -8.33 -24.27
C GLN A 72 -2.64 -8.07 -23.78
N SER A 73 -3.11 -8.80 -22.77
CA SER A 73 -4.43 -8.55 -22.17
C SER A 73 -4.51 -7.17 -21.52
N SER A 74 -5.69 -6.58 -21.49
CA SER A 74 -5.92 -5.26 -20.87
C SER A 74 -5.55 -5.25 -19.39
N VAL A 75 -5.78 -6.36 -18.68
CA VAL A 75 -5.46 -6.50 -17.25
C VAL A 75 -3.95 -6.40 -17.00
N LEU A 76 -3.14 -7.22 -17.71
CA LEU A 76 -1.69 -7.23 -17.50
C LEU A 76 -1.02 -5.97 -18.08
N LYS A 77 -1.56 -5.36 -19.13
CA LYS A 77 -1.07 -4.04 -19.59
C LYS A 77 -1.28 -2.95 -18.54
N ALA A 78 -2.49 -2.86 -17.98
CA ALA A 78 -2.77 -1.89 -16.92
C ALA A 78 -1.91 -2.15 -15.67
N LEU A 79 -1.73 -3.43 -15.31
CA LEU A 79 -0.88 -3.79 -14.18
C LEU A 79 0.60 -3.44 -14.44
N LYS A 80 1.09 -3.61 -15.66
CA LYS A 80 2.46 -3.23 -16.07
C LYS A 80 2.67 -1.71 -15.99
N GLU A 81 1.69 -0.91 -16.40
CA GLU A 81 1.74 0.54 -16.24
C GLU A 81 1.77 0.94 -14.76
N SER A 82 0.92 0.31 -13.94
CA SER A 82 0.90 0.51 -12.49
C SER A 82 2.24 0.14 -11.84
N ALA A 83 2.83 -1.00 -12.22
CA ALA A 83 4.15 -1.43 -11.76
C ALA A 83 5.24 -0.39 -12.10
N GLY A 84 5.21 0.16 -13.32
CA GLY A 84 6.12 1.23 -13.74
C GLY A 84 6.00 2.53 -12.93
N GLN A 85 4.80 2.85 -12.42
CA GLN A 85 4.64 3.96 -11.48
C GLN A 85 5.13 3.58 -10.07
N LYS A 86 4.82 2.36 -9.60
CA LYS A 86 5.22 1.86 -8.29
C LYS A 86 6.75 1.83 -8.11
N ILE A 87 7.50 1.44 -9.16
CA ILE A 87 8.97 1.47 -9.16
C ILE A 87 9.51 2.84 -8.76
N LYS A 88 8.84 3.93 -9.14
CA LYS A 88 9.31 5.30 -8.84
C LYS A 88 9.25 5.64 -7.35
N THR A 89 8.47 4.89 -6.60
CA THR A 89 8.25 5.07 -5.15
C THR A 89 8.66 3.86 -4.33
N ASP A 90 9.29 2.87 -4.95
CA ASP A 90 9.83 1.69 -4.25
C ASP A 90 10.94 2.09 -3.27
N VAL A 91 11.20 1.24 -2.31
CA VAL A 91 12.26 1.43 -1.31
C VAL A 91 13.61 1.70 -1.99
N GLY A 92 14.30 2.74 -1.54
CA GLY A 92 15.57 3.19 -2.11
C GLY A 92 15.45 4.22 -3.24
N GLN A 93 14.24 4.54 -3.70
CA GLN A 93 14.02 5.62 -4.66
C GLN A 93 13.96 6.99 -3.97
N PRO A 94 14.38 8.07 -4.64
CA PRO A 94 14.17 9.40 -4.12
C PRO A 94 12.67 9.71 -4.04
N TYR A 95 12.25 10.36 -2.96
CA TYR A 95 10.86 10.79 -2.82
C TYR A 95 10.46 11.81 -3.90
N THR A 96 9.20 11.80 -4.29
CA THR A 96 8.61 12.84 -5.13
C THR A 96 8.09 13.96 -4.23
N ASP A 97 8.47 15.20 -4.50
CA ASP A 97 7.95 16.33 -3.74
C ASP A 97 6.46 16.54 -3.98
N VAL A 98 5.73 16.80 -2.90
CA VAL A 98 4.30 17.11 -2.89
C VAL A 98 4.12 18.39 -2.11
N ALA A 99 3.52 19.41 -2.71
CA ALA A 99 3.21 20.67 -2.07
C ALA A 99 1.70 20.86 -1.98
N GLN A 100 1.20 21.17 -0.78
CA GLN A 100 -0.21 21.39 -0.51
C GLN A 100 -0.39 22.54 0.49
N PRO A 101 -1.50 23.29 0.42
CA PRO A 101 -1.79 24.32 1.40
C PRO A 101 -2.13 23.68 2.77
N ASP A 102 -1.56 24.21 3.85
CA ASP A 102 -1.92 23.85 5.22
C ASP A 102 -3.33 24.39 5.59
N ALA A 103 -3.75 24.13 6.85
CA ALA A 103 -5.04 24.61 7.36
C ALA A 103 -5.17 26.16 7.35
N LYS A 104 -4.05 26.90 7.32
CA LYS A 104 -4.01 28.37 7.21
C LYS A 104 -3.94 28.87 5.77
N GLY A 105 -3.85 27.95 4.79
CA GLY A 105 -3.73 28.27 3.37
C GLY A 105 -2.28 28.58 2.94
N GLN A 106 -1.28 28.32 3.79
CA GLN A 106 0.12 28.47 3.44
C GLN A 106 0.61 27.19 2.74
N GLU A 107 1.30 27.34 1.63
CA GLU A 107 1.88 26.20 0.92
C GLU A 107 3.01 25.58 1.72
N VAL A 108 2.93 24.28 1.98
CA VAL A 108 3.96 23.47 2.62
C VAL A 108 4.32 22.33 1.69
N SER A 109 5.60 22.14 1.39
CA SER A 109 6.07 21.01 0.59
C SER A 109 6.67 19.92 1.45
N LEU A 110 6.56 18.66 1.00
CA LEU A 110 7.26 17.53 1.63
C LEU A 110 8.77 17.81 1.73
N LYS A 111 9.34 18.40 0.68
CA LYS A 111 10.75 18.82 0.64
C LYS A 111 11.09 19.74 1.81
N SER A 112 10.27 20.75 2.09
CA SER A 112 10.51 21.69 3.17
C SER A 112 10.54 21.00 4.54
N VAL A 113 9.73 19.96 4.72
CA VAL A 113 9.70 19.16 5.96
C VAL A 113 10.92 18.23 6.04
N VAL A 114 11.27 17.55 4.94
CA VAL A 114 12.44 16.66 4.88
C VAL A 114 13.74 17.43 5.12
N GLU A 115 13.88 18.63 4.55
CA GLU A 115 15.08 19.46 4.68
C GLU A 115 15.12 20.27 6.00
N THR A 116 14.10 20.20 6.84
CA THR A 116 14.09 20.86 8.15
C THR A 116 15.20 20.29 9.05
N PRO A 117 16.11 21.16 9.57
CA PRO A 117 17.19 20.70 10.44
C PRO A 117 16.66 19.96 11.67
N GLY A 118 17.17 18.75 11.88
CA GLY A 118 16.74 17.87 12.98
C GLY A 118 15.82 16.74 12.55
N ASN A 119 15.11 16.86 11.44
CA ASN A 119 14.31 15.76 10.88
C ASN A 119 15.25 14.70 10.27
N LYS A 120 15.06 13.46 10.69
CA LYS A 120 15.80 12.28 10.20
C LYS A 120 14.91 11.31 9.46
N TYR A 121 13.64 11.25 9.86
CA TYR A 121 12.61 10.38 9.29
C TYR A 121 11.34 11.20 9.13
N VAL A 122 10.75 11.15 7.96
CA VAL A 122 9.46 11.80 7.67
C VAL A 122 8.49 10.75 7.16
N LEU A 123 7.38 10.59 7.85
CA LEU A 123 6.27 9.77 7.40
C LEU A 123 5.37 10.61 6.51
N LEU A 124 5.23 10.22 5.23
CA LEU A 124 4.23 10.76 4.33
C LEU A 124 2.96 9.94 4.49
N ASP A 125 1.91 10.56 5.05
CA ASP A 125 0.62 9.92 5.32
C ASP A 125 -0.48 10.51 4.43
N PHE A 126 -1.17 9.66 3.69
CA PHE A 126 -2.34 10.03 2.87
C PHE A 126 -3.60 9.56 3.58
N TRP A 127 -4.44 10.49 4.02
CA TRP A 127 -5.60 10.20 4.83
C TRP A 127 -6.85 11.00 4.43
N ALA A 128 -7.99 10.71 5.04
CA ALA A 128 -9.19 11.52 4.96
C ALA A 128 -10.07 11.27 6.19
N SER A 129 -10.88 12.26 6.58
CA SER A 129 -11.79 12.14 7.73
C SER A 129 -12.89 11.07 7.54
N TRP A 130 -13.25 10.77 6.30
CA TRP A 130 -14.21 9.73 5.92
C TRP A 130 -13.60 8.33 5.74
N CYS A 131 -12.28 8.21 5.82
CA CYS A 131 -11.55 6.94 5.74
C CYS A 131 -11.51 6.29 7.12
N GLY A 132 -12.41 5.35 7.37
CA GLY A 132 -12.50 4.65 8.67
C GLY A 132 -11.19 4.01 9.13
N PRO A 133 -10.49 3.19 8.31
CA PRO A 133 -9.18 2.64 8.65
C PRO A 133 -8.15 3.72 8.97
N CYS A 134 -8.09 4.82 8.18
CA CYS A 134 -7.15 5.93 8.44
C CYS A 134 -7.41 6.55 9.82
N MET A 135 -8.69 6.77 10.17
CA MET A 135 -9.04 7.31 11.49
C MET A 135 -8.71 6.36 12.63
N GLY A 136 -8.72 5.04 12.37
CA GLY A 136 -8.27 4.02 13.32
C GLY A 136 -6.77 4.09 13.61
N GLU A 137 -5.95 4.53 12.65
CA GLU A 137 -4.51 4.69 12.81
C GLU A 137 -4.10 5.96 13.57
N VAL A 138 -4.95 6.99 13.61
CA VAL A 138 -4.62 8.28 14.25
C VAL A 138 -4.11 8.15 15.70
N PRO A 139 -4.70 7.31 16.59
CA PRO A 139 -4.17 7.12 17.92
C PRO A 139 -2.74 6.55 17.95
N HIS A 140 -2.43 5.64 17.04
CA HIS A 140 -1.10 5.03 16.89
C HIS A 140 -0.08 6.05 16.37
N LEU A 141 -0.46 6.83 15.36
CA LEU A 141 0.38 7.90 14.81
C LEU A 141 0.70 8.95 15.88
N LYS A 142 -0.29 9.39 16.68
CA LYS A 142 -0.08 10.32 17.80
C LYS A 142 0.91 9.77 18.81
N LYS A 143 0.74 8.52 19.22
CA LYS A 143 1.65 7.87 20.19
C LYS A 143 3.08 7.81 19.63
N THR A 144 3.24 7.42 18.37
CA THR A 144 4.54 7.35 17.70
C THR A 144 5.17 8.75 17.59
N TYR A 145 4.38 9.76 17.24
CA TYR A 145 4.83 11.14 17.17
C TYR A 145 5.33 11.64 18.52
N ASP A 146 4.54 11.46 19.59
CA ASP A 146 4.91 11.88 20.95
C ASP A 146 6.23 11.23 21.41
N GLU A 147 6.47 9.96 21.04
CA GLU A 147 7.67 9.21 21.43
C GLU A 147 8.91 9.60 20.62
N PHE A 148 8.76 9.86 19.31
CA PHE A 148 9.89 9.95 18.38
C PHE A 148 10.14 11.34 17.79
N HIS A 149 9.19 12.29 17.90
CA HIS A 149 9.36 13.63 17.34
C HIS A 149 10.66 14.31 17.80
N LYS A 150 10.94 14.30 19.10
CA LYS A 150 12.19 14.87 19.66
C LYS A 150 13.47 14.14 19.24
N LYS A 151 13.31 12.95 18.63
CA LYS A 151 14.43 12.13 18.10
C LYS A 151 14.62 12.35 16.60
N GLY A 152 13.81 13.23 15.99
CA GLY A 152 13.89 13.59 14.57
C GLY A 152 12.86 12.88 13.68
N PHE A 153 11.75 12.42 14.23
CA PHE A 153 10.62 11.90 13.46
C PHE A 153 9.58 12.99 13.21
N GLU A 154 9.12 13.11 11.98
CA GLU A 154 8.07 14.06 11.60
C GLU A 154 7.01 13.37 10.73
N ILE A 155 5.80 13.93 10.71
CA ILE A 155 4.69 13.46 9.88
C ILE A 155 4.25 14.57 8.93
N TYR A 156 4.22 14.27 7.64
CA TYR A 156 3.62 15.10 6.61
C TYR A 156 2.32 14.46 6.13
N GLY A 157 1.19 14.92 6.70
CA GLY A 157 -0.13 14.41 6.38
C GLY A 157 -0.73 15.14 5.18
N VAL A 158 -1.25 14.40 4.20
CA VAL A 158 -1.98 14.92 3.05
C VAL A 158 -3.42 14.45 3.12
N SER A 159 -4.36 15.38 3.37
CA SER A 159 -5.78 15.05 3.40
C SER A 159 -6.41 15.07 2.01
N PHE A 160 -7.23 14.06 1.73
CA PHE A 160 -8.14 14.03 0.57
C PHE A 160 -9.52 14.63 0.86
N ASP A 161 -9.71 15.27 2.00
CA ASP A 161 -10.95 15.96 2.30
C ASP A 161 -11.15 17.16 1.36
N LYS A 162 -12.39 17.34 0.90
CA LYS A 162 -12.75 18.48 0.04
C LYS A 162 -13.01 19.75 0.84
N ASP A 163 -13.28 19.60 2.13
CA ASP A 163 -13.60 20.67 3.06
C ASP A 163 -12.49 20.81 4.09
N ARG A 164 -11.94 22.02 4.21
CA ARG A 164 -10.83 22.32 5.12
C ARG A 164 -11.22 22.33 6.59
N GLU A 165 -12.52 22.39 6.90
CA GLU A 165 -13.02 22.39 8.28
C GLU A 165 -13.19 20.97 8.86
N LYS A 166 -12.91 19.95 8.07
CA LYS A 166 -12.96 18.55 8.47
C LYS A 166 -11.57 18.01 8.73
#